data_f2ebc19d7f3d33a11d96e49c12880d68
#
_entry.id   f2ebc19d7f3d33a11d96e49c12880d68
#
_cell.length_a   1.000
_cell.length_b   1.000
_cell.length_c   1.000
_cell.angle_alpha   90.00
_cell.angle_beta   90.00
_cell.angle_gamma   90.00
#
_symmetry.space_group_name_H-M   'P 1'
#
loop_
_entity.id
_entity.type
_entity.pdbx_description
1 polymer ?
#
loop_
_entity_poly.entity_id
_entity_poly.type
_entity_poly.pdbx_seq_one_letter_code
_entity_poly.pdbx_strand_id
1 'polypeptide(L)'
;ANSDPTFMREVIYSHLARDYIPAFKGNFIKVVINGESWGIYSNIQQYNKDFLEDNFNTRGGVRWKIGAGGGGRGNLRYPGDKKEDYAGFQLRTDGADDAWTELRQFTKLLDETPLDLLEEKLSDRFNLDGALWSLALECVFQDEGYFTRGSDYNLYLDPDGRFQLLQHDGNEVMNIPGGPGMPSGLNGPKLEPFYNADNEDRPLMHRLFQVPQIKARYRHHLKTITEEWIDWGKIGPLVAGYSELISDEIEKDVRKHSSFEAFKKGQVETSSDGRRTKLGLKPFTIGRREFLLNHPDVKLPAPNIESVNEIDGAKSNETIRVVAKTTGDTKAETVILW
;
A
#
# COMPACT_ATOMS: atom_id res chain seq x y z
N ALA A 1 -10.94 -9.08 -12.98
CA ALA A 1 -9.82 -8.20 -13.27
C ALA A 1 -9.41 -8.31 -14.74
N ASN A 2 -9.52 -7.22 -15.48
CA ASN A 2 -9.25 -7.24 -16.94
C ASN A 2 -7.77 -7.48 -17.26
N SER A 3 -6.87 -7.11 -16.34
CA SER A 3 -5.41 -7.23 -16.51
C SER A 3 -4.80 -8.43 -15.80
N ASP A 4 -5.52 -9.07 -14.88
CA ASP A 4 -5.04 -10.21 -14.10
C ASP A 4 -5.63 -11.55 -14.58
N PRO A 5 -4.88 -12.34 -15.35
CA PRO A 5 -5.35 -13.66 -15.78
C PRO A 5 -5.45 -14.67 -14.62
N THR A 6 -4.82 -14.40 -13.47
CA THR A 6 -4.85 -15.30 -12.31
C THR A 6 -6.04 -15.07 -11.39
N PHE A 7 -6.72 -13.94 -11.48
CA PHE A 7 -7.80 -13.50 -10.59
C PHE A 7 -7.38 -13.30 -9.13
N MET A 8 -6.11 -13.47 -8.78
CA MET A 8 -5.64 -13.62 -7.39
C MET A 8 -4.90 -12.40 -6.85
N ARG A 9 -4.36 -11.50 -7.71
CA ARG A 9 -3.43 -10.46 -7.31
C ARG A 9 -3.99 -9.58 -6.21
N GLU A 10 -5.19 -9.05 -6.39
CA GLU A 10 -5.85 -8.17 -5.42
C GLU A 10 -6.19 -8.90 -4.11
N VAL A 11 -6.63 -10.16 -4.21
CA VAL A 11 -6.96 -10.97 -3.01
C VAL A 11 -5.70 -11.30 -2.22
N ILE A 12 -4.59 -11.69 -2.89
CA ILE A 12 -3.29 -11.92 -2.26
C ILE A 12 -2.81 -10.64 -1.59
N TYR A 13 -2.79 -9.53 -2.32
CA TYR A 13 -2.32 -8.25 -1.81
C TYR A 13 -3.12 -7.79 -0.59
N SER A 14 -4.46 -7.83 -0.67
CA SER A 14 -5.33 -7.52 0.45
C SER A 14 -5.08 -8.42 1.67
N HIS A 15 -4.77 -9.70 1.44
CA HIS A 15 -4.44 -10.63 2.52
C HIS A 15 -3.13 -10.25 3.23
N LEU A 16 -2.07 -9.99 2.46
CA LEU A 16 -0.74 -9.69 3.00
C LEU A 16 -0.65 -8.29 3.62
N ALA A 17 -1.30 -7.30 3.02
CA ALA A 17 -1.26 -5.91 3.49
C ALA A 17 -1.84 -5.74 4.90
N ARG A 18 -2.79 -6.59 5.30
CA ARG A 18 -3.42 -6.54 6.64
C ARG A 18 -2.48 -6.89 7.78
N ASP A 19 -1.35 -7.49 7.53
CA ASP A 19 -0.33 -7.73 8.56
C ASP A 19 0.40 -6.44 8.97
N TYR A 20 0.30 -5.37 8.17
CA TYR A 20 1.07 -4.13 8.36
C TYR A 20 0.21 -2.87 8.47
N ILE A 21 -0.92 -2.83 7.77
CA ILE A 21 -1.78 -1.64 7.68
C ILE A 21 -3.27 -2.01 7.75
N PRO A 22 -4.14 -1.06 8.07
CA PRO A 22 -5.56 -1.16 7.79
C PRO A 22 -5.79 -1.37 6.29
N ALA A 23 -6.05 -2.61 5.86
CA ALA A 23 -6.27 -2.96 4.47
C ALA A 23 -7.59 -3.71 4.28
N PHE A 24 -8.11 -3.71 3.06
CA PHE A 24 -9.39 -4.32 2.73
C PHE A 24 -9.36 -5.83 2.89
N LYS A 25 -10.44 -6.41 3.39
CA LYS A 25 -10.68 -7.85 3.34
C LYS A 25 -11.02 -8.23 1.90
N GLY A 26 -10.34 -9.24 1.37
CA GLY A 26 -10.53 -9.75 0.01
C GLY A 26 -10.81 -11.25 0.00
N ASN A 27 -11.74 -11.69 -0.83
CA ASN A 27 -12.02 -13.10 -1.11
C ASN A 27 -12.58 -13.27 -2.53
N PHE A 28 -12.98 -14.49 -2.89
CA PHE A 28 -13.61 -14.78 -4.17
C PHE A 28 -15.10 -15.05 -3.98
N ILE A 29 -15.92 -14.60 -4.93
CA ILE A 29 -17.33 -14.93 -5.01
C ILE A 29 -17.69 -15.45 -6.39
N LYS A 30 -18.60 -16.40 -6.45
CA LYS A 30 -19.28 -16.80 -7.67
C LYS A 30 -20.50 -15.89 -7.87
N VAL A 31 -20.55 -15.20 -8.98
CA VAL A 31 -21.68 -14.34 -9.35
C VAL A 31 -22.67 -15.14 -10.20
N VAL A 32 -23.95 -15.08 -9.82
CA VAL A 32 -25.06 -15.68 -10.57
C VAL A 32 -26.11 -14.60 -10.83
N ILE A 33 -26.45 -14.40 -12.10
CA ILE A 33 -27.48 -13.43 -12.51
C ILE A 33 -28.56 -14.18 -13.31
N ASN A 34 -29.81 -14.08 -12.85
CA ASN A 34 -30.96 -14.77 -13.46
C ASN A 34 -30.77 -16.29 -13.65
N GLY A 35 -30.08 -16.93 -12.68
CA GLY A 35 -29.81 -18.37 -12.72
C GLY A 35 -28.59 -18.77 -13.57
N GLU A 36 -27.96 -17.84 -14.27
CA GLU A 36 -26.75 -18.10 -15.07
C GLU A 36 -25.48 -17.73 -14.30
N SER A 37 -24.44 -18.58 -14.36
CA SER A 37 -23.13 -18.28 -13.78
C SER A 37 -22.43 -17.20 -14.61
N TRP A 38 -21.95 -16.17 -13.90
CA TRP A 38 -21.11 -15.10 -14.44
C TRP A 38 -19.64 -15.27 -14.06
N GLY A 39 -19.28 -16.41 -13.48
CA GLY A 39 -17.91 -16.75 -13.10
C GLY A 39 -17.48 -16.23 -11.74
N ILE A 40 -16.18 -16.20 -11.54
CA ILE A 40 -15.53 -15.79 -10.29
C ILE A 40 -15.10 -14.33 -10.35
N TYR A 41 -15.36 -13.61 -9.25
CA TYR A 41 -14.94 -12.22 -9.05
C TYR A 41 -14.19 -12.06 -7.73
N SER A 42 -13.20 -11.17 -7.70
CA SER A 42 -12.67 -10.65 -6.45
C SER A 42 -13.76 -9.88 -5.73
N ASN A 43 -13.98 -10.19 -4.46
CA ASN A 43 -14.91 -9.50 -3.58
C ASN A 43 -14.10 -8.77 -2.53
N ILE A 44 -13.96 -7.48 -2.69
CA ILE A 44 -13.12 -6.61 -1.86
C ILE A 44 -14.01 -5.72 -1.00
N GLN A 45 -13.64 -5.61 0.28
CA GLN A 45 -14.32 -4.75 1.24
C GLN A 45 -14.41 -3.32 0.74
N GLN A 46 -15.55 -2.69 0.93
CA GLN A 46 -15.76 -1.31 0.53
C GLN A 46 -15.10 -0.34 1.52
N TYR A 47 -14.54 0.76 1.01
CA TYR A 47 -14.10 1.89 1.84
C TYR A 47 -15.30 2.65 2.39
N ASN A 48 -15.90 2.11 3.42
CA ASN A 48 -17.13 2.61 4.05
C ASN A 48 -16.99 2.65 5.59
N LYS A 49 -18.10 2.89 6.27
CA LYS A 49 -18.13 2.95 7.74
C LYS A 49 -17.83 1.60 8.42
N ASP A 50 -18.11 0.48 7.74
CA ASP A 50 -17.82 -0.86 8.29
C ASP A 50 -16.31 -1.14 8.25
N PHE A 51 -15.62 -0.69 7.19
CA PHE A 51 -14.15 -0.70 7.14
C PHE A 51 -13.54 0.14 8.27
N LEU A 52 -14.11 1.33 8.55
CA LEU A 52 -13.63 2.18 9.64
C LEU A 52 -13.85 1.50 11.02
N GLU A 53 -15.01 0.90 11.23
CA GLU A 53 -15.30 0.14 12.45
C GLU A 53 -14.32 -1.01 12.67
N ASP A 54 -14.08 -1.80 11.61
CA ASP A 54 -13.18 -2.95 11.65
C ASP A 54 -11.72 -2.59 11.98
N ASN A 55 -11.24 -1.41 11.54
CA ASN A 55 -9.83 -1.06 11.61
C ASN A 55 -9.51 0.09 12.59
N PHE A 56 -10.48 0.93 12.92
CA PHE A 56 -10.28 2.12 13.76
C PHE A 56 -11.26 2.19 14.93
N ASN A 57 -12.08 1.17 15.15
CA ASN A 57 -13.13 1.12 16.19
C ASN A 57 -14.06 2.35 16.17
N THR A 58 -14.34 2.90 15.00
CA THR A 58 -15.20 4.07 14.84
C THR A 58 -15.89 4.04 13.47
N ARG A 59 -17.05 4.68 13.40
CA ARG A 59 -17.78 4.93 12.14
C ARG A 59 -17.71 6.41 11.73
N GLY A 60 -17.03 7.22 12.53
CA GLY A 60 -16.84 8.66 12.35
C GLY A 60 -15.65 9.04 11.48
N GLY A 61 -15.33 10.35 11.47
CA GLY A 61 -14.22 10.89 10.71
C GLY A 61 -14.55 11.22 9.25
N VAL A 62 -13.56 11.74 8.53
CA VAL A 62 -13.75 12.24 7.17
C VAL A 62 -12.97 11.43 6.17
N ARG A 63 -13.60 11.07 5.07
CA ARG A 63 -13.03 10.21 4.03
C ARG A 63 -12.94 10.91 2.70
N TRP A 64 -11.78 10.78 2.05
CA TRP A 64 -11.60 11.16 0.64
C TRP A 64 -11.15 9.94 -0.17
N LYS A 65 -11.59 9.91 -1.42
CA LYS A 65 -11.06 9.01 -2.45
C LYS A 65 -10.31 9.83 -3.47
N ILE A 66 -9.13 9.36 -3.84
CA ILE A 66 -8.28 9.96 -4.85
C ILE A 66 -8.12 8.93 -5.98
N GLY A 67 -8.75 9.17 -7.12
CA GLY A 67 -8.69 8.24 -8.24
C GLY A 67 -7.68 8.65 -9.31
N ALA A 68 -7.34 7.73 -10.22
CA ALA A 68 -6.38 7.93 -11.31
C ALA A 68 -6.72 9.11 -12.24
N GLY A 69 -7.99 9.47 -12.34
CA GLY A 69 -8.46 10.54 -13.24
C GLY A 69 -8.13 11.98 -12.82
N GLY A 70 -7.48 12.20 -11.67
CA GLY A 70 -7.23 13.53 -11.12
C GLY A 70 -6.10 14.34 -11.78
N GLY A 71 -5.43 13.80 -12.79
CA GLY A 71 -4.35 14.52 -13.51
C GLY A 71 -3.21 15.00 -12.62
N GLY A 72 -2.89 14.25 -11.56
CA GLY A 72 -1.86 14.61 -10.58
C GLY A 72 -2.31 15.56 -9.48
N ARG A 73 -3.57 16.01 -9.48
CA ARG A 73 -4.11 16.98 -8.51
C ARG A 73 -4.43 16.39 -7.12
N GLY A 74 -4.20 15.11 -6.91
CA GLY A 74 -4.37 14.42 -5.64
C GLY A 74 -3.06 14.00 -4.99
N ASN A 75 -1.93 14.59 -5.39
CA ASN A 75 -0.58 14.18 -5.01
C ASN A 75 -0.13 14.66 -3.61
N LEU A 76 -1.01 15.25 -2.81
CA LEU A 76 -0.77 15.81 -1.48
C LEU A 76 0.15 17.07 -1.46
N ARG A 77 0.54 17.60 -2.60
CA ARG A 77 1.18 18.91 -2.66
C ARG A 77 0.16 19.99 -2.29
N TYR A 78 0.61 21.04 -1.63
CA TYR A 78 -0.24 22.18 -1.32
C TYR A 78 -0.53 22.99 -2.60
N PRO A 79 -1.75 22.93 -3.16
CA PRO A 79 -2.04 23.58 -4.45
C PRO A 79 -2.52 25.03 -4.28
N GLY A 80 -2.87 25.44 -3.06
CA GLY A 80 -3.45 26.75 -2.75
C GLY A 80 -4.57 26.72 -1.70
N ASP A 81 -5.18 27.88 -1.47
CA ASP A 81 -6.16 28.05 -0.39
C ASP A 81 -7.62 27.75 -0.80
N LYS A 82 -7.89 27.61 -2.07
CA LYS A 82 -9.27 27.47 -2.56
C LYS A 82 -9.65 25.98 -2.66
N LYS A 83 -10.90 25.68 -2.34
CA LYS A 83 -11.46 24.32 -2.46
C LYS A 83 -11.29 23.75 -3.88
N GLU A 84 -11.41 24.59 -4.88
CA GLU A 84 -11.30 24.22 -6.30
C GLU A 84 -9.91 23.70 -6.68
N ASP A 85 -8.88 24.08 -5.93
CA ASP A 85 -7.51 23.64 -6.12
C ASP A 85 -7.36 22.13 -5.78
N TYR A 86 -8.28 21.59 -4.96
CA TYR A 86 -8.31 20.19 -4.49
C TYR A 86 -9.19 19.27 -5.34
N ALA A 87 -9.37 19.56 -6.62
CA ALA A 87 -10.26 18.82 -7.52
C ALA A 87 -9.92 17.32 -7.70
N GLY A 88 -8.69 16.89 -7.32
CA GLY A 88 -8.28 15.47 -7.29
C GLY A 88 -8.84 14.70 -6.10
N PHE A 89 -9.35 15.37 -5.07
CA PHE A 89 -9.87 14.77 -3.84
C PHE A 89 -11.39 14.70 -3.87
N GLN A 90 -11.94 13.52 -3.83
CA GLN A 90 -13.37 13.29 -3.80
C GLN A 90 -13.84 13.02 -2.37
N LEU A 91 -14.48 14.02 -1.73
CA LEU A 91 -15.05 13.84 -0.40
C LEU A 91 -16.15 12.76 -0.41
N ARG A 92 -16.07 11.82 0.54
CA ARG A 92 -16.97 10.67 0.69
C ARG A 92 -17.77 10.69 1.99
N THR A 93 -17.63 11.75 2.78
CA THR A 93 -18.37 11.95 4.02
C THR A 93 -19.27 13.17 3.86
N ASP A 94 -20.57 12.98 4.09
CA ASP A 94 -21.55 14.05 4.05
C ASP A 94 -21.49 14.90 5.33
N GLY A 95 -21.79 16.20 5.20
CA GLY A 95 -21.90 17.13 6.34
C GLY A 95 -20.58 17.45 7.06
N ALA A 96 -19.45 17.20 6.44
CA ALA A 96 -18.13 17.52 6.98
C ALA A 96 -17.68 18.90 6.48
N ASP A 97 -18.22 19.97 7.08
CA ASP A 97 -18.01 21.35 6.60
C ASP A 97 -16.54 21.78 6.68
N ASP A 98 -15.81 21.33 7.70
CA ASP A 98 -14.39 21.66 7.91
C ASP A 98 -13.41 20.76 7.12
N ALA A 99 -13.92 19.75 6.41
CA ALA A 99 -13.09 18.75 5.71
C ALA A 99 -12.01 19.38 4.80
N TRP A 100 -12.38 20.41 4.05
CA TRP A 100 -11.46 21.08 3.13
C TRP A 100 -10.43 21.96 3.85
N THR A 101 -10.79 22.52 4.99
CA THR A 101 -9.86 23.27 5.85
C THR A 101 -8.81 22.33 6.43
N GLU A 102 -9.22 21.17 6.93
CA GLU A 102 -8.32 20.13 7.46
C GLU A 102 -7.35 19.61 6.39
N LEU A 103 -7.87 19.28 5.21
CA LEU A 103 -7.05 18.82 4.09
C LEU A 103 -6.03 19.87 3.63
N ARG A 104 -6.45 21.13 3.54
CA ARG A 104 -5.58 22.26 3.21
C ARG A 104 -4.46 22.43 4.23
N GLN A 105 -4.79 22.40 5.52
CA GLN A 105 -3.79 22.54 6.59
C GLN A 105 -2.79 21.39 6.55
N PHE A 106 -3.26 20.17 6.32
CA PHE A 106 -2.41 19.00 6.22
C PHE A 106 -1.45 19.06 5.02
N THR A 107 -1.96 19.36 3.82
CA THR A 107 -1.11 19.48 2.62
C THR A 107 -0.10 20.60 2.75
N LYS A 108 -0.50 21.74 3.34
CA LYS A 108 0.39 22.87 3.63
C LYS A 108 1.48 22.49 4.64
N LEU A 109 1.12 21.81 5.71
CA LEU A 109 2.07 21.31 6.71
C LEU A 109 3.09 20.36 6.06
N LEU A 110 2.63 19.42 5.27
CA LEU A 110 3.50 18.46 4.57
C LEU A 110 4.46 19.16 3.60
N ASP A 111 4.00 20.14 2.85
CA ASP A 111 4.74 20.78 1.76
C ASP A 111 5.66 21.92 2.23
N GLU A 112 5.27 22.71 3.23
CA GLU A 112 5.96 23.93 3.61
C GLU A 112 6.77 23.83 4.92
N THR A 113 6.55 22.82 5.79
CA THR A 113 7.29 22.72 7.06
C THR A 113 8.78 22.49 6.81
N PRO A 114 9.71 23.22 7.49
CA PRO A 114 11.14 22.92 7.42
C PRO A 114 11.45 21.46 7.76
N LEU A 115 12.44 20.86 7.07
CA LEU A 115 12.74 19.44 7.18
C LEU A 115 13.15 18.99 8.58
N ASP A 116 13.83 19.84 9.31
CA ASP A 116 14.26 19.61 10.69
C ASP A 116 13.10 19.59 11.71
N LEU A 117 11.96 20.16 11.35
CA LEU A 117 10.72 20.16 12.15
C LEU A 117 9.64 19.21 11.59
N LEU A 118 9.85 18.64 10.40
CA LEU A 118 8.81 17.95 9.66
C LEU A 118 8.24 16.75 10.44
N GLU A 119 9.09 15.94 11.01
CA GLU A 119 8.69 14.73 11.76
C GLU A 119 7.86 15.12 13.00
N GLU A 120 8.33 16.10 13.80
CA GLU A 120 7.62 16.59 14.96
C GLU A 120 6.24 17.12 14.60
N LYS A 121 6.16 17.97 13.57
CA LYS A 121 4.88 18.59 13.17
C LYS A 121 3.89 17.65 12.53
N LEU A 122 4.38 16.57 11.88
CA LEU A 122 3.51 15.53 11.32
C LEU A 122 2.98 14.58 12.39
N SER A 123 3.71 14.33 13.48
CA SER A 123 3.39 13.28 14.47
C SER A 123 1.97 13.40 15.04
N ASP A 124 1.48 14.62 15.25
CA ASP A 124 0.15 14.88 15.81
C ASP A 124 -0.96 14.89 14.76
N ARG A 125 -0.61 15.03 13.49
CA ARG A 125 -1.57 15.25 12.38
C ARG A 125 -1.61 14.14 11.36
N PHE A 126 -0.65 13.23 11.39
CA PHE A 126 -0.51 12.17 10.40
C PHE A 126 0.02 10.89 11.03
N ASN A 127 -0.59 9.77 10.70
CA ASN A 127 -0.03 8.47 11.01
C ASN A 127 1.17 8.19 10.09
N LEU A 128 2.30 8.79 10.44
CA LEU A 128 3.52 8.75 9.62
C LEU A 128 4.01 7.31 9.44
N ASP A 129 4.01 6.50 10.49
CA ASP A 129 4.50 5.13 10.41
C ASP A 129 3.59 4.25 9.53
N GLY A 130 2.27 4.35 9.70
CA GLY A 130 1.30 3.70 8.83
C GLY A 130 1.42 4.10 7.35
N ALA A 131 1.75 5.38 7.09
CA ALA A 131 2.02 5.85 5.73
C ALA A 131 3.31 5.27 5.15
N LEU A 132 4.37 5.13 5.96
CA LEU A 132 5.62 4.50 5.53
C LEU A 132 5.42 3.01 5.23
N TRP A 133 4.62 2.29 6.03
CA TRP A 133 4.21 0.92 5.72
C TRP A 133 3.42 0.82 4.41
N SER A 134 2.46 1.75 4.18
CA SER A 134 1.69 1.81 2.94
C SER A 134 2.59 2.02 1.72
N LEU A 135 3.50 3.00 1.78
CA LEU A 135 4.47 3.26 0.71
C LEU A 135 5.41 2.07 0.47
N ALA A 136 5.83 1.38 1.54
CA ALA A 136 6.67 0.20 1.42
C ALA A 136 5.92 -0.97 0.77
N LEU A 137 4.66 -1.21 1.11
CA LEU A 137 3.79 -2.20 0.48
C LEU A 137 3.59 -1.89 -1.02
N GLU A 138 3.24 -0.64 -1.36
CA GLU A 138 3.08 -0.22 -2.75
C GLU A 138 4.37 -0.41 -3.55
N CYS A 139 5.51 -0.09 -2.96
CA CYS A 139 6.82 -0.31 -3.58
C CYS A 139 7.08 -1.81 -3.78
N VAL A 140 6.95 -2.62 -2.73
CA VAL A 140 7.29 -4.05 -2.74
C VAL A 140 6.42 -4.82 -3.73
N PHE A 141 5.11 -4.59 -3.73
CA PHE A 141 4.15 -5.27 -4.60
C PHE A 141 3.91 -4.54 -5.93
N GLN A 142 4.52 -3.37 -6.12
CA GLN A 142 4.36 -2.53 -7.31
C GLN A 142 2.89 -2.16 -7.55
N ASP A 143 2.27 -1.67 -6.52
CA ASP A 143 0.94 -1.09 -6.63
C ASP A 143 0.99 0.23 -7.42
N GLU A 144 -0.02 0.47 -8.21
CA GLU A 144 -0.17 1.69 -9.00
C GLU A 144 -0.78 2.86 -8.19
N GLY A 145 -0.62 2.83 -6.87
CA GLY A 145 -1.11 3.80 -5.91
C GLY A 145 -0.27 5.10 -5.81
N TYR A 146 -0.20 5.64 -4.60
CA TYR A 146 0.51 6.89 -4.35
C TYR A 146 1.99 6.82 -4.72
N PHE A 147 2.66 5.70 -4.42
CA PHE A 147 4.10 5.53 -4.65
C PHE A 147 4.50 5.76 -6.10
N THR A 148 3.73 5.24 -7.04
CA THR A 148 4.04 5.37 -8.48
C THR A 148 3.33 6.53 -9.15
N ARG A 149 2.02 6.68 -8.94
CA ARG A 149 1.18 7.66 -9.63
C ARG A 149 0.92 8.94 -8.85
N GLY A 150 0.97 8.91 -7.50
CA GLY A 150 0.49 9.99 -6.64
C GLY A 150 -1.03 10.15 -6.69
N SER A 151 -1.72 9.07 -6.98
CA SER A 151 -3.19 8.94 -7.04
C SER A 151 -3.57 7.49 -6.70
N ASP A 152 -4.83 7.10 -6.88
CA ASP A 152 -5.36 5.77 -6.57
C ASP A 152 -5.08 5.33 -5.13
N TYR A 153 -5.45 6.20 -4.19
CA TYR A 153 -5.40 5.92 -2.77
C TYR A 153 -6.63 6.51 -2.07
N ASN A 154 -6.80 6.17 -0.80
CA ASN A 154 -7.79 6.76 0.06
C ASN A 154 -7.10 7.56 1.17
N LEU A 155 -7.73 8.64 1.60
CA LEU A 155 -7.28 9.44 2.73
C LEU A 155 -8.40 9.47 3.78
N TYR A 156 -8.05 9.26 5.03
CA TYR A 156 -8.98 9.27 6.14
C TYR A 156 -8.47 10.20 7.25
N LEU A 157 -9.29 11.13 7.68
CA LEU A 157 -9.08 11.91 8.88
C LEU A 157 -9.91 11.29 9.99
N ASP A 158 -9.25 10.71 10.97
CA ASP A 158 -9.90 10.07 12.09
C ASP A 158 -10.49 11.12 13.09
N PRO A 159 -11.34 10.69 14.03
CA PRO A 159 -11.93 11.61 15.02
C PRO A 159 -10.93 12.28 15.94
N ASP A 160 -9.70 11.75 16.07
CA ASP A 160 -8.62 12.30 16.87
C ASP A 160 -7.82 13.38 16.08
N GLY A 161 -8.19 13.65 14.83
CA GLY A 161 -7.61 14.67 13.98
C GLY A 161 -6.32 14.23 13.26
N ARG A 162 -6.08 12.94 13.12
CA ARG A 162 -4.91 12.39 12.42
C ARG A 162 -5.30 11.84 11.05
N PHE A 163 -4.55 12.20 10.04
CA PHE A 163 -4.69 11.65 8.71
C PHE A 163 -4.09 10.25 8.60
N GLN A 164 -4.77 9.37 7.88
CA GLN A 164 -4.36 8.00 7.57
C GLN A 164 -4.27 7.84 6.05
N LEU A 165 -3.13 7.38 5.54
CA LEU A 165 -2.98 6.98 4.15
C LEU A 165 -3.44 5.54 3.99
N LEU A 166 -4.44 5.31 3.14
CA LEU A 166 -5.03 3.99 2.93
C LEU A 166 -4.96 3.61 1.45
N GLN A 167 -4.71 2.36 1.18
CA GLN A 167 -4.68 1.82 -0.18
C GLN A 167 -6.06 1.84 -0.84
N HIS A 168 -6.09 1.72 -2.17
CA HIS A 168 -7.35 1.71 -2.92
C HIS A 168 -7.50 0.45 -3.76
N ASP A 169 -6.80 0.29 -4.84
CA ASP A 169 -7.04 -0.71 -5.90
C ASP A 169 -5.80 -1.59 -6.10
N GLY A 170 -5.83 -2.80 -5.57
CA GLY A 170 -4.71 -3.76 -5.66
C GLY A 170 -4.78 -4.70 -6.87
N ASN A 171 -5.60 -4.43 -7.87
CA ASN A 171 -5.82 -5.38 -8.98
C ASN A 171 -4.64 -5.47 -9.97
N GLU A 172 -3.76 -4.48 -10.00
CA GLU A 172 -2.61 -4.40 -10.91
C GLU A 172 -1.25 -4.67 -10.25
N VAL A 173 -1.25 -5.05 -8.97
CA VAL A 173 -0.02 -5.41 -8.22
C VAL A 173 0.73 -6.60 -8.84
N MET A 174 2.00 -6.76 -8.50
CA MET A 174 2.87 -7.86 -8.95
C MET A 174 3.01 -7.92 -10.47
N ASN A 175 2.92 -6.79 -11.15
CA ASN A 175 2.98 -6.71 -12.61
C ASN A 175 4.00 -5.64 -13.03
N ILE A 176 4.15 -5.42 -14.33
CA ILE A 176 4.86 -4.24 -14.84
C ILE A 176 3.87 -3.08 -14.79
N PRO A 177 4.15 -2.03 -14.01
CA PRO A 177 3.29 -0.86 -13.99
C PRO A 177 3.09 -0.30 -15.39
N GLY A 178 1.86 0.08 -15.72
CA GLY A 178 1.55 0.56 -17.06
C GLY A 178 0.20 1.27 -17.12
N GLY A 179 -0.03 2.00 -18.20
CA GLY A 179 -1.28 2.73 -18.47
C GLY A 179 -1.09 4.23 -18.61
N PRO A 180 -2.17 5.00 -18.84
CA PRO A 180 -2.09 6.44 -18.98
C PRO A 180 -1.49 7.11 -17.73
N GLY A 181 -0.49 7.95 -17.92
CA GLY A 181 0.19 8.66 -16.83
C GLY A 181 1.34 7.90 -16.16
N MET A 182 1.59 6.65 -16.53
CA MET A 182 2.76 5.91 -16.04
C MET A 182 4.00 6.27 -16.87
N PRO A 183 5.15 6.54 -16.22
CA PRO A 183 6.40 6.74 -16.92
C PRO A 183 6.79 5.50 -17.74
N SER A 184 7.33 5.72 -18.93
CA SER A 184 7.93 4.64 -19.71
C SER A 184 9.18 4.11 -19.01
N GLY A 185 9.36 2.78 -18.98
CA GLY A 185 10.57 2.17 -18.44
C GLY A 185 10.50 1.69 -17.00
N LEU A 186 9.32 1.74 -16.35
CA LEU A 186 9.11 1.03 -15.10
C LEU A 186 9.30 -0.46 -15.33
N ASN A 187 10.25 -1.05 -14.63
CA ASN A 187 10.86 -2.32 -15.03
C ASN A 187 10.41 -3.49 -14.14
N GLY A 188 9.11 -3.59 -13.87
CA GLY A 188 8.56 -4.72 -13.13
C GLY A 188 9.34 -4.99 -11.83
N PRO A 189 9.89 -6.19 -11.62
CA PRO A 189 10.59 -6.55 -10.40
C PRO A 189 11.75 -5.62 -10.00
N LYS A 190 12.22 -4.78 -10.91
CA LYS A 190 13.35 -3.85 -10.72
C LYS A 190 12.92 -2.39 -10.48
N LEU A 191 11.68 -2.14 -10.10
CA LEU A 191 11.26 -0.80 -9.67
C LEU A 191 12.11 -0.34 -8.48
N GLU A 192 12.72 0.84 -8.60
CA GLU A 192 13.61 1.40 -7.59
C GLU A 192 12.86 1.65 -6.26
N PRO A 193 13.45 1.27 -5.10
CA PRO A 193 12.80 1.42 -3.81
C PRO A 193 12.60 2.88 -3.37
N PHE A 194 13.33 3.81 -3.99
CA PHE A 194 13.20 5.26 -3.75
C PHE A 194 12.71 6.00 -5.01
N TYR A 195 11.96 5.31 -5.86
CA TYR A 195 11.32 5.92 -7.01
C TYR A 195 10.49 7.14 -6.57
N ASN A 196 10.56 8.23 -7.33
CA ASN A 196 9.95 9.52 -6.99
C ASN A 196 10.53 10.26 -5.74
N ALA A 197 11.62 9.82 -5.13
CA ALA A 197 12.25 10.55 -4.03
C ALA A 197 12.71 11.98 -4.42
N ASP A 198 13.11 12.17 -5.68
CA ASP A 198 13.53 13.47 -6.23
C ASP A 198 12.38 14.25 -6.89
N ASN A 199 11.16 13.73 -6.86
CA ASN A 199 10.00 14.34 -7.50
C ASN A 199 9.23 15.22 -6.52
N GLU A 200 9.34 16.53 -6.66
CA GLU A 200 8.64 17.53 -5.82
C GLU A 200 7.11 17.38 -5.87
N ASP A 201 6.54 16.83 -6.94
CA ASP A 201 5.12 16.52 -7.05
C ASP A 201 4.70 15.27 -6.26
N ARG A 202 5.60 14.70 -5.45
CA ARG A 202 5.36 13.54 -4.58
C ARG A 202 5.84 13.84 -3.16
N PRO A 203 5.21 14.80 -2.45
CA PRO A 203 5.73 15.29 -1.18
C PRO A 203 5.90 14.20 -0.11
N LEU A 204 5.08 13.15 -0.08
CA LEU A 204 5.31 12.05 0.86
C LEU A 204 6.66 11.37 0.63
N MET A 205 7.09 11.12 -0.61
CA MET A 205 8.43 10.57 -0.85
C MET A 205 9.48 11.66 -0.84
N HIS A 206 9.26 12.74 -1.61
CA HIS A 206 10.25 13.80 -1.76
C HIS A 206 10.64 14.42 -0.41
N ARG A 207 9.67 14.83 0.39
CA ARG A 207 9.91 15.49 1.67
C ARG A 207 10.34 14.51 2.77
N LEU A 208 9.64 13.39 2.91
CA LEU A 208 9.92 12.44 3.99
C LEU A 208 11.28 11.75 3.82
N PHE A 209 11.68 11.42 2.59
CA PHE A 209 12.96 10.74 2.36
C PHE A 209 14.19 11.68 2.44
N GLN A 210 13.97 12.99 2.55
CA GLN A 210 15.04 13.95 2.88
C GLN A 210 15.34 13.97 4.40
N VAL A 211 14.44 13.43 5.24
CA VAL A 211 14.66 13.27 6.68
C VAL A 211 15.29 11.90 6.93
N PRO A 212 16.57 11.83 7.36
CA PRO A 212 17.31 10.55 7.44
C PRO A 212 16.63 9.47 8.27
N GLN A 213 16.03 9.83 9.41
CA GLN A 213 15.35 8.90 10.32
C GLN A 213 14.08 8.33 9.67
N ILE A 214 13.31 9.16 8.98
CA ILE A 214 12.10 8.72 8.26
C ILE A 214 12.49 7.79 7.10
N LYS A 215 13.50 8.16 6.32
CA LYS A 215 14.03 7.31 5.24
C LYS A 215 14.53 5.96 5.76
N ALA A 216 15.17 5.95 6.92
CA ALA A 216 15.65 4.72 7.55
C ALA A 216 14.49 3.80 7.98
N ARG A 217 13.41 4.35 8.55
CA ARG A 217 12.19 3.57 8.89
C ARG A 217 11.53 2.98 7.65
N TYR A 218 11.30 3.78 6.63
CA TYR A 218 10.76 3.29 5.36
C TYR A 218 11.57 2.12 4.81
N ARG A 219 12.90 2.26 4.78
CA ARG A 219 13.82 1.20 4.34
C ARG A 219 13.67 -0.07 5.18
N HIS A 220 13.51 0.07 6.49
CA HIS A 220 13.30 -1.06 7.38
C HIS A 220 11.97 -1.77 7.08
N HIS A 221 10.87 -1.03 6.93
CA HIS A 221 9.56 -1.59 6.57
C HIS A 221 9.62 -2.32 5.23
N LEU A 222 10.23 -1.72 4.22
CA LEU A 222 10.41 -2.34 2.92
C LEU A 222 11.21 -3.66 3.01
N LYS A 223 12.28 -3.67 3.79
CA LYS A 223 13.08 -4.88 4.03
C LYS A 223 12.26 -5.95 4.75
N THR A 224 11.55 -5.59 5.80
CA THR A 224 10.68 -6.49 6.57
C THR A 224 9.64 -7.17 5.68
N ILE A 225 8.87 -6.41 4.90
CA ILE A 225 7.89 -7.00 3.98
C ILE A 225 8.56 -7.93 2.97
N THR A 226 9.74 -7.54 2.47
CA THR A 226 10.47 -8.34 1.48
C THR A 226 10.96 -9.67 2.08
N GLU A 227 11.46 -9.66 3.29
CA GLU A 227 11.95 -10.86 3.99
C GLU A 227 10.80 -11.76 4.43
N GLU A 228 9.71 -11.19 4.92
CA GLU A 228 8.56 -11.92 5.45
C GLU A 228 7.66 -12.50 4.36
N TRP A 229 7.36 -11.73 3.32
CA TRP A 229 6.35 -12.13 2.33
C TRP A 229 6.86 -12.34 0.92
N ILE A 230 7.84 -11.57 0.42
CA ILE A 230 8.34 -11.76 -0.94
C ILE A 230 9.25 -12.99 -1.03
N ASP A 231 8.64 -14.14 -0.77
CA ASP A 231 9.25 -15.47 -0.88
C ASP A 231 8.25 -16.43 -1.53
N TRP A 232 8.68 -17.10 -2.59
CA TRP A 232 7.80 -18.09 -3.25
C TRP A 232 7.45 -19.27 -2.36
N GLY A 233 8.29 -19.58 -1.37
CA GLY A 233 7.98 -20.55 -0.34
C GLY A 233 6.77 -20.18 0.53
N LYS A 234 6.45 -18.90 0.63
CA LYS A 234 5.28 -18.36 1.37
C LYS A 234 4.09 -18.03 0.46
N ILE A 235 4.33 -17.28 -0.60
CA ILE A 235 3.26 -16.88 -1.55
C ILE A 235 2.77 -18.09 -2.37
N GLY A 236 3.65 -19.01 -2.75
CA GLY A 236 3.31 -20.19 -3.56
C GLY A 236 2.19 -21.06 -2.96
N PRO A 237 2.24 -21.43 -1.68
CA PRO A 237 1.14 -22.14 -1.00
C PRO A 237 -0.19 -21.38 -1.02
N LEU A 238 -0.20 -20.06 -0.85
CA LEU A 238 -1.42 -19.24 -0.96
C LEU A 238 -1.97 -19.29 -2.39
N VAL A 239 -1.11 -19.12 -3.39
CA VAL A 239 -1.49 -19.21 -4.81
C VAL A 239 -2.07 -20.58 -5.12
N ALA A 240 -1.45 -21.66 -4.63
CA ALA A 240 -1.93 -23.03 -4.83
C ALA A 240 -3.31 -23.24 -4.19
N GLY A 241 -3.50 -22.81 -2.93
CA GLY A 241 -4.79 -22.92 -2.25
C GLY A 241 -5.90 -22.14 -2.93
N TYR A 242 -5.62 -20.90 -3.36
CA TYR A 242 -6.59 -20.10 -4.11
C TYR A 242 -6.85 -20.68 -5.49
N SER A 243 -5.83 -21.22 -6.16
CA SER A 243 -5.98 -21.89 -7.45
C SER A 243 -6.91 -23.11 -7.32
N GLU A 244 -6.71 -23.95 -6.33
CA GLU A 244 -7.58 -25.10 -6.05
C GLU A 244 -9.03 -24.67 -5.81
N LEU A 245 -9.23 -23.60 -5.02
CA LEU A 245 -10.57 -23.08 -4.68
C LEU A 245 -11.36 -22.62 -5.90
N ILE A 246 -10.72 -21.97 -6.90
CA ILE A 246 -11.44 -21.26 -7.97
C ILE A 246 -11.29 -21.92 -9.37
N SER A 247 -10.38 -22.89 -9.54
CA SER A 247 -10.06 -23.50 -10.85
C SER A 247 -11.29 -24.01 -11.61
N ASP A 248 -12.12 -24.81 -10.96
CA ASP A 248 -13.27 -25.45 -11.60
C ASP A 248 -14.26 -24.45 -12.17
N GLU A 249 -14.49 -23.37 -11.43
CA GLU A 249 -15.41 -22.31 -11.86
C GLU A 249 -14.80 -21.44 -12.96
N ILE A 250 -13.49 -21.17 -12.89
CA ILE A 250 -12.77 -20.45 -13.95
C ILE A 250 -12.72 -21.28 -15.24
N GLU A 251 -12.51 -22.58 -15.15
CA GLU A 251 -12.51 -23.45 -16.34
C GLU A 251 -13.85 -23.40 -17.07
N LYS A 252 -14.94 -23.49 -16.34
CA LYS A 252 -16.33 -23.46 -16.84
C LYS A 252 -16.80 -22.09 -17.32
N ASP A 253 -16.15 -21.01 -16.87
CA ASP A 253 -16.56 -19.64 -17.19
C ASP A 253 -16.27 -19.32 -18.67
N VAL A 254 -17.33 -19.16 -19.47
CA VAL A 254 -17.25 -18.80 -20.90
C VAL A 254 -17.17 -17.28 -21.13
N ARG A 255 -17.32 -16.46 -20.07
CA ARG A 255 -17.30 -15.00 -20.12
C ARG A 255 -15.96 -14.39 -19.68
N LYS A 256 -15.03 -15.21 -19.20
CA LYS A 256 -13.71 -14.73 -18.76
C LYS A 256 -12.91 -14.12 -19.92
N HIS A 257 -12.17 -13.06 -19.63
CA HIS A 257 -11.33 -12.38 -20.62
C HIS A 257 -10.03 -13.11 -20.94
N SER A 258 -9.57 -13.98 -20.05
CA SER A 258 -8.35 -14.79 -20.24
C SER A 258 -8.69 -16.27 -20.31
N SER A 259 -7.92 -17.05 -21.08
CA SER A 259 -8.13 -18.48 -21.16
C SER A 259 -7.79 -19.17 -19.82
N PHE A 260 -8.31 -20.38 -19.60
CA PHE A 260 -7.95 -21.22 -18.44
C PHE A 260 -6.45 -21.56 -18.44
N GLU A 261 -5.87 -21.73 -19.62
CA GLU A 261 -4.43 -21.91 -19.75
C GLU A 261 -3.63 -20.67 -19.28
N ALA A 262 -4.11 -19.47 -19.61
CA ALA A 262 -3.52 -18.21 -19.13
C ALA A 262 -3.65 -18.06 -17.60
N PHE A 263 -4.75 -18.54 -17.00
CA PHE A 263 -4.91 -18.62 -15.55
C PHE A 263 -3.84 -19.50 -14.89
N LYS A 264 -3.61 -20.68 -15.43
CA LYS A 264 -2.57 -21.61 -14.91
C LYS A 264 -1.16 -21.06 -15.11
N LYS A 265 -0.83 -20.62 -16.33
CA LYS A 265 0.49 -20.08 -16.67
C LYS A 265 0.81 -18.80 -15.90
N GLY A 266 -0.15 -17.90 -15.75
CA GLY A 266 0.04 -16.65 -15.03
C GLY A 266 0.48 -16.80 -13.56
N GLN A 267 0.31 -17.98 -12.98
CA GLN A 267 0.80 -18.26 -11.64
C GLN A 267 2.32 -18.51 -11.61
N VAL A 268 2.87 -19.15 -12.62
CA VAL A 268 4.25 -19.66 -12.62
C VAL A 268 5.14 -19.12 -13.74
N GLU A 269 4.56 -18.58 -14.80
CA GLU A 269 5.28 -18.15 -16.00
C GLU A 269 4.90 -16.71 -16.40
N THR A 270 5.86 -15.99 -16.92
CA THR A 270 5.61 -14.70 -17.59
C THR A 270 5.18 -14.96 -19.03
N SER A 271 4.16 -14.26 -19.48
CA SER A 271 3.66 -14.34 -20.85
C SER A 271 3.76 -12.98 -21.56
N SER A 272 3.87 -13.00 -22.89
CA SER A 272 3.83 -11.79 -23.72
C SER A 272 2.98 -12.09 -24.96
N ASP A 273 2.10 -11.15 -25.30
CA ASP A 273 1.32 -11.18 -26.54
C ASP A 273 1.96 -10.31 -27.65
N GLY A 274 3.23 -9.91 -27.46
CA GLY A 274 3.96 -9.02 -28.35
C GLY A 274 3.64 -7.52 -28.16
N ARG A 275 2.58 -7.19 -27.42
CA ARG A 275 2.21 -5.81 -27.08
C ARG A 275 2.38 -5.52 -25.60
N ARG A 276 2.06 -6.49 -24.74
CA ARG A 276 2.16 -6.37 -23.28
C ARG A 276 2.77 -7.64 -22.69
N THR A 277 3.70 -7.45 -21.76
CA THR A 277 4.23 -8.52 -20.92
C THR A 277 3.37 -8.59 -19.66
N LYS A 278 2.87 -9.78 -19.35
CA LYS A 278 2.16 -10.09 -18.10
C LYS A 278 3.09 -10.94 -17.26
N LEU A 279 3.58 -10.41 -16.17
CA LEU A 279 4.44 -11.13 -15.24
C LEU A 279 3.66 -12.25 -14.56
N GLY A 280 4.24 -13.44 -14.48
CA GLY A 280 3.73 -14.50 -13.62
C GLY A 280 3.98 -14.15 -12.15
N LEU A 281 3.12 -14.66 -11.25
CA LEU A 281 3.27 -14.40 -9.81
C LEU A 281 4.63 -14.91 -9.28
N LYS A 282 5.03 -16.11 -9.67
CA LYS A 282 6.33 -16.70 -9.27
C LYS A 282 7.53 -15.93 -9.80
N PRO A 283 7.65 -15.62 -11.10
CA PRO A 283 8.76 -14.82 -11.64
C PRO A 283 8.84 -13.43 -11.00
N PHE A 284 7.69 -12.79 -10.76
CA PHE A 284 7.65 -11.50 -10.06
C PHE A 284 8.23 -11.64 -8.65
N THR A 285 7.72 -12.57 -7.85
CA THR A 285 8.13 -12.78 -6.45
C THR A 285 9.63 -13.04 -6.35
N ILE A 286 10.16 -13.95 -7.17
CA ILE A 286 11.60 -14.28 -7.15
C ILE A 286 12.44 -13.08 -7.56
N GLY A 287 12.12 -12.45 -8.68
CA GLY A 287 12.90 -11.32 -9.19
C GLY A 287 12.81 -10.09 -8.31
N ARG A 288 11.65 -9.84 -7.67
CA ARG A 288 11.47 -8.71 -6.74
C ARG A 288 12.27 -8.91 -5.47
N ARG A 289 12.21 -10.10 -4.88
CA ARG A 289 13.02 -10.45 -3.71
C ARG A 289 14.51 -10.26 -3.98
N GLU A 290 15.00 -10.85 -5.06
CA GLU A 290 16.40 -10.76 -5.45
C GLU A 290 16.85 -9.30 -5.61
N PHE A 291 16.06 -8.50 -6.34
CA PHE A 291 16.37 -7.09 -6.57
C PHE A 291 16.41 -6.29 -5.26
N LEU A 292 15.38 -6.40 -4.42
CA LEU A 292 15.30 -5.60 -3.20
C LEU A 292 16.35 -5.98 -2.17
N LEU A 293 16.58 -7.27 -1.91
CA LEU A 293 17.57 -7.69 -0.90
C LEU A 293 19.02 -7.43 -1.33
N ASN A 294 19.28 -7.31 -2.63
CA ASN A 294 20.59 -6.93 -3.16
C ASN A 294 20.76 -5.42 -3.37
N HIS A 295 19.67 -4.64 -3.25
CA HIS A 295 19.74 -3.20 -3.45
C HIS A 295 20.65 -2.54 -2.41
N PRO A 296 21.61 -1.65 -2.81
CA PRO A 296 22.59 -1.06 -1.91
C PRO A 296 21.99 -0.43 -0.64
N ASP A 297 20.89 0.32 -0.79
CA ASP A 297 20.24 0.98 0.33
C ASP A 297 19.42 0.01 1.21
N VAL A 298 18.84 -1.05 0.63
CA VAL A 298 17.98 -1.99 1.36
C VAL A 298 18.79 -3.00 2.17
N LYS A 299 19.91 -3.46 1.64
CA LYS A 299 20.78 -4.45 2.30
C LYS A 299 21.57 -3.89 3.49
N LEU A 300 21.53 -2.56 3.71
CA LEU A 300 22.24 -1.97 4.85
C LEU A 300 21.82 -2.64 6.15
N PRO A 301 22.79 -2.94 7.03
CA PRO A 301 22.48 -3.56 8.32
C PRO A 301 21.62 -2.62 9.17
N ALA A 302 20.69 -3.19 9.90
CA ALA A 302 19.88 -2.51 10.90
C ALA A 302 19.93 -3.30 12.20
N PRO A 303 19.84 -2.65 13.36
CA PRO A 303 19.68 -3.38 14.61
C PRO A 303 18.34 -4.13 14.61
N ASN A 304 18.34 -5.35 15.11
CA ASN A 304 17.11 -6.12 15.29
C ASN A 304 16.58 -5.93 16.70
N ILE A 305 15.26 -5.78 16.87
CA ILE A 305 14.60 -5.86 18.16
C ILE A 305 14.37 -7.35 18.45
N GLU A 306 15.12 -7.90 19.43
CA GLU A 306 15.01 -9.30 19.84
C GLU A 306 13.75 -9.52 20.69
N SER A 307 13.49 -8.57 21.58
CA SER A 307 12.35 -8.62 22.47
C SER A 307 11.95 -7.23 22.96
N VAL A 308 10.68 -7.08 23.26
CA VAL A 308 10.11 -5.95 24.01
C VAL A 308 9.41 -6.55 25.23
N ASN A 309 9.55 -5.92 26.40
CA ASN A 309 8.83 -6.38 27.59
C ASN A 309 7.32 -6.25 27.42
N GLU A 310 6.59 -7.22 27.95
CA GLU A 310 5.14 -7.11 28.05
C GLU A 310 4.76 -6.01 29.06
N ILE A 311 3.71 -5.26 28.74
CA ILE A 311 3.17 -4.21 29.58
C ILE A 311 1.75 -4.64 29.96
N ASP A 312 1.64 -5.35 31.09
CA ASP A 312 0.34 -5.76 31.61
C ASP A 312 -0.24 -4.68 32.55
N GLY A 313 -1.54 -4.42 32.39
CA GLY A 313 -2.33 -3.66 33.35
C GLY A 313 -1.99 -2.19 33.48
N ALA A 314 -1.46 -1.56 32.44
CA ALA A 314 -1.19 -0.12 32.43
C ALA A 314 -2.43 0.70 32.76
N LYS A 315 -2.34 1.57 33.77
CA LYS A 315 -3.41 2.47 34.17
C LYS A 315 -3.15 3.90 33.69
N SER A 316 -4.22 4.64 33.45
CA SER A 316 -4.14 6.06 33.15
C SER A 316 -3.31 6.80 34.23
N ASN A 317 -2.37 7.66 33.80
CA ASN A 317 -1.45 8.44 34.63
C ASN A 317 -0.36 7.65 35.36
N GLU A 318 -0.08 6.39 35.03
CA GLU A 318 1.09 5.66 35.48
C GLU A 318 2.23 5.76 34.45
N THR A 319 3.47 5.85 34.96
CA THR A 319 4.64 5.79 34.10
C THR A 319 4.85 4.34 33.66
N ILE A 320 4.83 4.11 32.35
CA ILE A 320 5.09 2.81 31.75
C ILE A 320 6.57 2.75 31.34
N ARG A 321 7.25 1.68 31.73
CA ARG A 321 8.62 1.41 31.28
C ARG A 321 8.61 0.39 30.17
N VAL A 322 8.95 0.82 28.95
CA VAL A 322 9.18 -0.06 27.81
C VAL A 322 10.67 -0.36 27.72
N VAL A 323 11.02 -1.63 27.64
CA VAL A 323 12.40 -2.10 27.47
C VAL A 323 12.48 -2.96 26.22
N ALA A 324 13.23 -2.49 25.24
CA ALA A 324 13.55 -3.24 24.04
C ALA A 324 14.98 -3.76 24.12
N LYS A 325 15.18 -5.06 23.84
CA LYS A 325 16.51 -5.65 23.67
C LYS A 325 16.82 -5.69 22.19
N THR A 326 17.92 -5.08 21.80
CA THR A 326 18.38 -5.05 20.41
C THR A 326 19.59 -5.94 20.21
N THR A 327 19.68 -6.58 19.05
CA THR A 327 20.82 -7.38 18.60
C THR A 327 21.23 -6.96 17.19
N GLY A 328 22.44 -7.30 16.77
CA GLY A 328 23.02 -7.01 15.47
C GLY A 328 24.35 -6.27 15.57
N ASP A 329 25.03 -6.16 14.43
CA ASP A 329 26.36 -5.55 14.34
C ASP A 329 26.31 -4.01 14.44
N THR A 330 25.13 -3.42 14.40
CA THR A 330 24.91 -1.97 14.45
C THR A 330 24.30 -1.59 15.80
N LYS A 331 24.92 -0.68 16.53
CA LYS A 331 24.32 -0.11 17.75
C LYS A 331 23.15 0.80 17.36
N ALA A 332 22.04 0.67 18.08
CA ALA A 332 20.98 1.66 18.03
C ALA A 332 21.49 2.96 18.68
N GLU A 333 21.55 4.05 17.94
CA GLU A 333 21.90 5.37 18.48
C GLU A 333 20.70 6.00 19.18
N THR A 334 19.51 5.70 18.74
CA THR A 334 18.26 6.24 19.29
C THR A 334 17.19 5.14 19.25
N VAL A 335 16.41 5.05 20.31
CA VAL A 335 15.20 4.22 20.38
C VAL A 335 14.01 5.13 20.62
N ILE A 336 13.02 5.08 19.74
CA ILE A 336 11.81 5.89 19.82
C ILE A 336 10.62 4.95 19.93
N LEU A 337 9.74 5.21 20.90
CA LEU A 337 8.45 4.54 21.03
C LEU A 337 7.39 5.39 20.31
N TRP A 338 6.67 4.76 19.42
CA TRP A 338 5.58 5.39 18.65
C TRP A 338 4.21 4.95 19.13
#